data_697d5b3bbea57000e610f27c0273ca51
#
_entry.id   697d5b3bbea57000e610f27c0273ca51
#
_cell.length_a   1.000
_cell.length_b   1.000
_cell.length_c   1.000
_cell.angle_alpha   90.00
_cell.angle_beta   90.00
_cell.angle_gamma   90.00
#
_symmetry.space_group_name_H-M   'P 1'
#
loop_
_entity.id
_entity.type
_entity.pdbx_description
1 polymer ?
#
loop_
_entity_poly.entity_id
_entity_poly.type
_entity_poly.pdbx_seq_one_letter_code
_entity_poly.pdbx_strand_id
1 'polypeptide(L)'
;MPLDMELEAVLRPHQYEMPPYPPKVITLANGKKMVVRQAVREDVPAILKSVHPCMFIERDYYDIVSARLYGELLAWYRYRVKSEYCLMGQVDGYLVGVVNGRLENEKVGMSYHTLAIDRGLRIGAHLFASKMEYHIEYLKQEEVWIVAESPIGFRRWMIEYGLELMPGTQHQLGGATSYRLTPELYYKSKPRLVVGDRPVPPDLMARAMEDIIVAPEDEIAEKIGGVKGR
;
A
#
# COMPACT_ATOMS: atom_id res chain seq x y z
N MET A 1 -34.29 -3.05 -14.15
CA MET A 1 -33.86 -2.11 -15.20
C MET A 1 -32.57 -2.65 -15.80
N PRO A 2 -32.42 -2.70 -17.13
CA PRO A 2 -31.15 -3.04 -17.72
C PRO A 2 -30.09 -1.98 -17.26
N LEU A 3 -28.90 -2.43 -16.93
CA LEU A 3 -27.77 -1.55 -16.64
C LEU A 3 -27.49 -0.72 -17.90
N ASP A 4 -27.39 0.60 -17.74
CA ASP A 4 -26.94 1.48 -18.80
C ASP A 4 -25.42 1.32 -18.92
N MET A 5 -24.99 0.45 -19.84
CA MET A 5 -23.60 0.10 -20.03
C MET A 5 -22.74 1.29 -20.49
N GLU A 6 -23.32 2.26 -21.20
CA GLU A 6 -22.62 3.46 -21.65
C GLU A 6 -22.36 4.40 -20.46
N LEU A 7 -23.38 4.61 -19.63
CA LEU A 7 -23.27 5.40 -18.41
C LEU A 7 -22.29 4.76 -17.41
N GLU A 8 -22.34 3.45 -17.25
CA GLU A 8 -21.39 2.72 -16.41
C GLU A 8 -19.95 2.87 -16.90
N ALA A 9 -19.72 2.84 -18.21
CA ALA A 9 -18.38 3.05 -18.78
C ALA A 9 -17.84 4.46 -18.49
N VAL A 10 -18.70 5.48 -18.56
CA VAL A 10 -18.35 6.87 -18.23
C VAL A 10 -18.04 7.05 -16.73
N LEU A 11 -18.75 6.36 -15.87
CA LEU A 11 -18.59 6.46 -14.40
C LEU A 11 -17.43 5.64 -13.84
N ARG A 12 -16.86 4.73 -14.63
CA ARG A 12 -15.73 3.91 -14.19
C ARG A 12 -14.40 4.50 -14.61
N PRO A 13 -13.39 4.45 -13.73
CA PRO A 13 -12.03 4.80 -14.10
C PRO A 13 -11.55 3.98 -15.30
N HIS A 14 -10.73 4.58 -16.14
CA HIS A 14 -10.09 3.90 -17.25
C HIS A 14 -9.27 2.70 -16.75
N GLN A 15 -9.26 1.61 -17.52
CA GLN A 15 -8.46 0.43 -17.20
C GLN A 15 -7.10 0.55 -17.90
N TYR A 16 -6.03 0.54 -17.10
CA TYR A 16 -4.66 0.48 -17.59
C TYR A 16 -4.11 -0.92 -17.43
N GLU A 17 -3.30 -1.37 -18.39
CA GLU A 17 -2.50 -2.58 -18.21
C GLU A 17 -1.34 -2.28 -17.25
N MET A 18 -1.23 -3.10 -16.23
CA MET A 18 -0.17 -2.99 -15.23
C MET A 18 0.68 -4.26 -15.26
N PRO A 19 1.99 -4.16 -15.54
CA PRO A 19 2.89 -5.29 -15.40
C PRO A 19 2.86 -5.79 -13.94
N PRO A 20 3.04 -7.10 -13.69
CA PRO A 20 3.06 -7.62 -12.34
C PRO A 20 4.26 -7.06 -11.56
N TYR A 21 4.06 -6.74 -10.28
CA TYR A 21 5.16 -6.42 -9.38
C TYR A 21 5.94 -7.70 -9.04
N PRO A 22 7.25 -7.78 -9.34
CA PRO A 22 8.03 -8.97 -9.01
C PRO A 22 8.22 -9.07 -7.49
N PRO A 23 7.87 -10.22 -6.89
CA PRO A 23 8.01 -10.41 -5.45
C PRO A 23 9.45 -10.22 -4.96
N LYS A 24 9.60 -9.76 -3.73
CA LYS A 24 10.88 -9.68 -3.04
C LYS A 24 10.78 -10.12 -1.59
N VAL A 25 11.91 -10.48 -1.01
CA VAL A 25 12.03 -10.79 0.41
C VAL A 25 12.83 -9.71 1.13
N ILE A 26 12.33 -9.27 2.28
CA ILE A 26 12.98 -8.26 3.12
C ILE A 26 13.29 -8.89 4.48
N THR A 27 14.54 -8.79 4.92
CA THR A 27 14.91 -9.18 6.29
C THR A 27 14.57 -8.03 7.24
N LEU A 28 13.63 -8.28 8.14
CA LEU A 28 13.21 -7.33 9.17
C LEU A 28 14.24 -7.22 10.29
N ALA A 29 14.16 -6.15 11.11
CA ALA A 29 15.11 -5.92 12.20
C ALA A 29 15.14 -7.04 13.26
N ASN A 30 14.08 -7.83 13.38
CA ASN A 30 14.00 -8.99 14.27
C ASN A 30 14.49 -10.29 13.62
N GLY A 31 15.07 -10.23 12.42
CA GLY A 31 15.57 -11.39 11.65
C GLY A 31 14.51 -12.14 10.85
N LYS A 32 13.22 -11.88 11.05
CA LYS A 32 12.15 -12.50 10.24
C LYS A 32 12.19 -12.06 8.79
N LYS A 33 11.71 -12.91 7.91
CA LYS A 33 11.63 -12.67 6.46
C LYS A 33 10.22 -12.22 6.09
N MET A 34 10.11 -11.03 5.56
CA MET A 34 8.86 -10.52 4.99
C MET A 34 8.88 -10.69 3.48
N VAL A 35 7.94 -11.44 2.94
CA VAL A 35 7.70 -11.50 1.49
C VAL A 35 6.79 -10.35 1.11
N VAL A 36 7.22 -9.54 0.15
CA VAL A 36 6.39 -8.50 -0.47
C VAL A 36 5.98 -8.96 -1.85
N ARG A 37 4.68 -9.05 -2.08
CA ARG A 37 4.10 -9.42 -3.37
C ARG A 37 2.89 -8.57 -3.73
N GLN A 38 2.52 -8.61 -4.99
CA GLN A 38 1.23 -8.06 -5.42
C GLN A 38 0.10 -8.98 -4.97
N ALA A 39 -0.95 -8.40 -4.42
CA ALA A 39 -2.17 -9.10 -4.09
C ALA A 39 -2.97 -9.39 -5.36
N VAL A 40 -3.61 -10.55 -5.39
CA VAL A 40 -4.66 -10.87 -6.36
C VAL A 40 -6.04 -10.61 -5.74
N ARG A 41 -7.10 -10.63 -6.55
CA ARG A 41 -8.46 -10.34 -6.03
C ARG A 41 -8.91 -11.34 -4.99
N GLU A 42 -8.47 -12.57 -5.11
CA GLU A 42 -8.75 -13.68 -4.18
C GLU A 42 -8.17 -13.44 -2.78
N ASP A 43 -7.10 -12.65 -2.66
CA ASP A 43 -6.52 -12.25 -1.37
C ASP A 43 -7.40 -11.23 -0.63
N VAL A 44 -8.21 -10.45 -1.35
CA VAL A 44 -8.90 -9.28 -0.80
C VAL A 44 -9.81 -9.60 0.40
N PRO A 45 -10.62 -10.66 0.40
CA PRO A 45 -11.44 -11.00 1.57
C PRO A 45 -10.62 -11.18 2.86
N ALA A 46 -9.46 -11.84 2.79
CA ALA A 46 -8.58 -12.01 3.94
C ALA A 46 -7.89 -10.70 4.34
N ILE A 47 -7.49 -9.88 3.36
CA ILE A 47 -6.95 -8.54 3.62
C ILE A 47 -7.98 -7.67 4.32
N LEU A 48 -9.22 -7.61 3.82
CA LEU A 48 -10.30 -6.83 4.43
C LEU A 48 -10.60 -7.27 5.87
N LYS A 49 -10.58 -8.59 6.12
CA LYS A 49 -10.76 -9.14 7.47
C LYS A 49 -9.63 -8.73 8.41
N SER A 50 -8.38 -8.66 7.91
CA SER A 50 -7.22 -8.21 8.70
C SER A 50 -7.20 -6.69 8.92
N VAL A 51 -7.75 -5.91 8.00
CA VAL A 51 -7.82 -4.44 8.07
C VAL A 51 -8.96 -3.95 8.95
N HIS A 52 -10.08 -4.70 8.99
CA HIS A 52 -11.30 -4.30 9.71
C HIS A 52 -11.06 -3.89 11.17
N PRO A 53 -10.31 -4.63 12.01
CA PRO A 53 -10.06 -4.22 13.39
C PRO A 53 -9.32 -2.89 13.51
N CYS A 54 -8.52 -2.54 12.51
CA CYS A 54 -7.74 -1.29 12.51
C CYS A 54 -8.63 -0.05 12.40
N MET A 55 -9.87 -0.19 11.89
CA MET A 55 -10.82 0.92 11.75
C MET A 55 -11.36 1.43 13.08
N PHE A 56 -11.09 0.75 14.17
CA PHE A 56 -11.50 1.12 15.53
C PHE A 56 -10.34 1.65 16.38
N ILE A 57 -9.20 1.96 15.76
CA ILE A 57 -7.98 2.40 16.43
C ILE A 57 -7.67 3.84 16.02
N GLU A 58 -8.01 4.80 16.86
CA GLU A 58 -7.80 6.24 16.59
C GLU A 58 -6.32 6.65 16.58
N ARG A 59 -5.46 5.87 17.22
CA ARG A 59 -4.03 6.18 17.31
C ARG A 59 -3.40 6.29 15.92
N ASP A 60 -2.65 7.38 15.70
CA ASP A 60 -1.90 7.64 14.46
C ASP A 60 -2.79 7.60 13.20
N TYR A 61 -4.09 7.89 13.35
CA TYR A 61 -5.08 7.90 12.27
C TYR A 61 -5.31 6.52 11.61
N TYR A 62 -5.10 5.43 12.37
CA TYR A 62 -5.34 4.08 11.85
C TYR A 62 -6.79 3.88 11.42
N ASP A 63 -7.75 4.41 12.18
CA ASP A 63 -9.19 4.37 11.91
C ASP A 63 -9.50 4.90 10.50
N ILE A 64 -9.08 6.12 10.20
CA ILE A 64 -9.36 6.79 8.93
C ILE A 64 -8.60 6.13 7.77
N VAL A 65 -7.31 5.84 7.95
CA VAL A 65 -6.50 5.20 6.91
C VAL A 65 -7.04 3.80 6.59
N SER A 66 -7.44 3.03 7.62
CA SER A 66 -7.98 1.69 7.43
C SER A 66 -9.36 1.70 6.79
N ALA A 67 -10.24 2.63 7.17
CA ALA A 67 -11.57 2.76 6.58
C ALA A 67 -11.48 3.11 5.08
N ARG A 68 -10.58 4.00 4.70
CA ARG A 68 -10.33 4.37 3.29
C ARG A 68 -9.75 3.21 2.50
N LEU A 69 -8.69 2.57 3.02
CA LEU A 69 -8.10 1.38 2.42
C LEU A 69 -9.13 0.27 2.23
N TYR A 70 -9.98 0.03 3.24
CA TYR A 70 -11.05 -0.95 3.18
C TYR A 70 -12.03 -0.66 2.04
N GLY A 71 -12.49 0.60 1.93
CA GLY A 71 -13.41 1.02 0.86
C GLY A 71 -12.79 0.86 -0.54
N GLU A 72 -11.54 1.27 -0.73
CA GLU A 72 -10.80 1.14 -1.99
C GLU A 72 -10.64 -0.33 -2.40
N LEU A 73 -10.14 -1.19 -1.50
CA LEU A 73 -9.97 -2.61 -1.79
C LEU A 73 -11.31 -3.34 -2.03
N LEU A 74 -12.37 -2.95 -1.32
CA LEU A 74 -13.70 -3.48 -1.56
C LEU A 74 -14.21 -3.10 -2.96
N ALA A 75 -13.98 -1.84 -3.37
CA ALA A 75 -14.35 -1.38 -4.71
C ALA A 75 -13.56 -2.12 -5.80
N TRP A 76 -12.26 -2.34 -5.60
CA TRP A 76 -11.44 -3.14 -6.49
C TRP A 76 -11.92 -4.60 -6.56
N TYR A 77 -12.17 -5.22 -5.42
CA TYR A 77 -12.70 -6.59 -5.34
C TYR A 77 -14.04 -6.76 -6.09
N ARG A 78 -14.92 -5.77 -5.99
CA ARG A 78 -16.22 -5.74 -6.63
C ARG A 78 -16.20 -5.25 -8.08
N TYR A 79 -15.04 -5.12 -8.70
CA TYR A 79 -14.85 -4.60 -10.06
C TYR A 79 -15.43 -3.19 -10.30
N ARG A 80 -15.57 -2.39 -9.24
CA ARG A 80 -15.98 -0.98 -9.34
C ARG A 80 -14.81 -0.07 -9.70
N VAL A 81 -13.59 -0.50 -9.37
CA VAL A 81 -12.32 0.13 -9.74
C VAL A 81 -11.46 -0.93 -10.42
N LYS A 82 -10.77 -0.56 -11.51
CA LYS A 82 -9.97 -1.49 -12.30
C LYS A 82 -8.49 -1.16 -12.34
N SER A 83 -8.13 0.13 -12.31
CA SER A 83 -6.75 0.61 -12.41
C SER A 83 -6.01 0.67 -11.06
N GLU A 84 -6.52 -0.05 -10.06
CA GLU A 84 -5.93 -0.14 -8.73
C GLU A 84 -5.08 -1.39 -8.58
N TYR A 85 -4.02 -1.26 -7.80
CA TYR A 85 -3.20 -2.38 -7.36
C TYR A 85 -3.04 -2.34 -5.83
N CYS A 86 -2.70 -3.50 -5.29
CA CYS A 86 -2.37 -3.67 -3.88
C CYS A 86 -1.07 -4.46 -3.77
N LEU A 87 -0.11 -3.96 -2.96
CA LEU A 87 1.04 -4.75 -2.53
C LEU A 87 0.87 -5.09 -1.06
N MET A 88 1.26 -6.29 -0.68
CA MET A 88 1.16 -6.76 0.69
C MET A 88 2.45 -7.37 1.19
N GLY A 89 2.68 -7.27 2.49
CA GLY A 89 3.77 -7.93 3.19
C GLY A 89 3.25 -9.08 4.05
N GLN A 90 3.87 -10.24 3.92
CA GLN A 90 3.55 -11.42 4.70
C GLN A 90 4.79 -11.93 5.45
N VAL A 91 4.60 -12.31 6.71
CA VAL A 91 5.59 -12.99 7.55
C VAL A 91 4.97 -14.27 8.08
N ASP A 92 5.60 -15.41 7.80
CA ASP A 92 5.10 -16.72 8.22
C ASP A 92 3.63 -16.98 7.79
N GLY A 93 3.19 -16.40 6.66
CA GLY A 93 1.82 -16.49 6.14
C GLY A 93 0.83 -15.46 6.71
N TYR A 94 1.21 -14.72 7.76
CA TYR A 94 0.38 -13.64 8.31
C TYR A 94 0.54 -12.36 7.52
N LEU A 95 -0.55 -11.66 7.27
CA LEU A 95 -0.51 -10.29 6.73
C LEU A 95 0.02 -9.34 7.80
N VAL A 96 1.16 -8.69 7.51
CA VAL A 96 1.78 -7.71 8.43
C VAL A 96 1.66 -6.27 7.96
N GLY A 97 1.21 -6.05 6.74
CA GLY A 97 0.94 -4.71 6.22
C GLY A 97 0.52 -4.75 4.76
N VAL A 98 -0.05 -3.65 4.32
CA VAL A 98 -0.62 -3.50 2.96
C VAL A 98 -0.49 -2.06 2.49
N VAL A 99 -0.30 -1.90 1.18
CA VAL A 99 -0.30 -0.61 0.49
C VAL A 99 -1.06 -0.72 -0.81
N ASN A 100 -1.76 0.33 -1.17
CA ASN A 100 -2.44 0.41 -2.45
C ASN A 100 -2.14 1.71 -3.20
N GLY A 101 -2.43 1.70 -4.46
CA GLY A 101 -2.31 2.85 -5.34
C GLY A 101 -3.04 2.60 -6.65
N ARG A 102 -3.12 3.63 -7.45
CA ARG A 102 -3.83 3.62 -8.73
C ARG A 102 -3.02 4.37 -9.79
N LEU A 103 -3.29 4.10 -11.04
CA LEU A 103 -2.86 4.95 -12.12
C LEU A 103 -3.92 6.04 -12.33
N GLU A 104 -3.51 7.29 -12.25
CA GLU A 104 -4.33 8.42 -12.70
C GLU A 104 -4.37 8.47 -14.24
N ASN A 105 -3.21 8.26 -14.84
CA ASN A 105 -3.02 8.05 -16.27
C ASN A 105 -1.71 7.28 -16.49
N GLU A 106 -1.28 7.10 -17.73
CA GLU A 106 -0.05 6.37 -18.07
C GLU A 106 1.21 6.99 -17.45
N LYS A 107 1.22 8.29 -17.16
CA LYS A 107 2.38 9.03 -16.66
C LYS A 107 2.33 9.33 -15.17
N VAL A 108 1.14 9.37 -14.59
CA VAL A 108 0.90 9.81 -13.22
C VAL A 108 0.33 8.68 -12.39
N GLY A 109 1.01 8.38 -11.29
CA GLY A 109 0.54 7.45 -10.26
C GLY A 109 -0.08 8.15 -9.07
N MET A 110 -1.06 7.48 -8.46
CA MET A 110 -1.67 7.90 -7.21
C MET A 110 -1.28 6.92 -6.12
N SER A 111 -0.49 7.40 -5.17
CA SER A 111 -0.16 6.63 -3.97
C SER A 111 -1.24 6.86 -2.92
N TYR A 112 -2.06 5.85 -2.69
CA TYR A 112 -3.09 5.91 -1.66
C TYR A 112 -2.55 5.53 -0.28
N HIS A 113 -3.07 4.47 0.32
CA HIS A 113 -2.84 4.16 1.72
C HIS A 113 -1.61 3.30 1.97
N THR A 114 -1.10 3.37 3.17
CA THR A 114 -0.05 2.50 3.70
C THR A 114 -0.43 2.12 5.11
N LEU A 115 -0.73 0.87 5.35
CA LEU A 115 -1.13 0.34 6.64
C LEU A 115 -0.15 -0.76 7.08
N ALA A 116 0.46 -0.60 8.25
CA ALA A 116 1.26 -1.64 8.90
C ALA A 116 0.45 -2.23 10.05
N ILE A 117 0.13 -3.52 9.96
CA ILE A 117 -0.60 -4.25 11.00
C ILE A 117 0.34 -4.61 12.15
N ASP A 118 1.59 -4.97 11.83
CA ASP A 118 2.63 -5.22 12.83
C ASP A 118 3.58 -4.02 12.93
N ARG A 119 3.68 -3.41 14.10
CA ARG A 119 4.43 -2.17 14.34
C ARG A 119 5.84 -2.43 14.86
N GLY A 120 6.69 -1.42 14.72
CA GLY A 120 8.05 -1.42 15.29
C GLY A 120 9.13 -1.96 14.36
N LEU A 121 8.79 -2.66 13.28
CA LEU A 121 9.71 -3.31 12.34
C LEU A 121 9.89 -2.55 11.02
N ARG A 122 9.46 -1.29 10.94
CA ARG A 122 9.50 -0.45 9.72
C ARG A 122 8.69 -1.02 8.53
N ILE A 123 7.75 -1.91 8.78
CA ILE A 123 6.95 -2.57 7.72
C ILE A 123 6.29 -1.55 6.79
N GLY A 124 5.63 -0.53 7.35
CA GLY A 124 5.02 0.53 6.54
C GLY A 124 6.03 1.26 5.64
N ALA A 125 7.25 1.52 6.14
CA ALA A 125 8.30 2.16 5.33
C ALA A 125 8.80 1.24 4.20
N HIS A 126 8.96 -0.05 4.46
CA HIS A 126 9.37 -1.02 3.45
C HIS A 126 8.30 -1.21 2.36
N LEU A 127 7.04 -1.28 2.74
CA LEU A 127 5.93 -1.41 1.81
C LEU A 127 5.73 -0.12 0.99
N PHE A 128 5.85 1.05 1.62
CA PHE A 128 5.83 2.31 0.89
C PHE A 128 6.98 2.39 -0.12
N ALA A 129 8.19 2.00 0.26
CA ALA A 129 9.32 1.93 -0.66
C ALA A 129 9.06 0.97 -1.84
N SER A 130 8.44 -0.19 -1.58
CA SER A 130 8.04 -1.14 -2.62
C SER A 130 6.97 -0.56 -3.55
N LYS A 131 6.04 0.22 -3.02
CA LYS A 131 5.03 0.95 -3.79
C LYS A 131 5.68 2.00 -4.70
N MET A 132 6.64 2.78 -4.22
CA MET A 132 7.38 3.75 -5.03
C MET A 132 8.25 3.07 -6.09
N GLU A 133 8.89 1.95 -5.74
CA GLU A 133 9.61 1.11 -6.69
C GLU A 133 8.68 0.63 -7.82
N TYR A 134 7.47 0.20 -7.48
CA TYR A 134 6.50 -0.24 -8.47
C TYR A 134 6.10 0.87 -9.43
N HIS A 135 5.74 2.05 -8.92
CA HIS A 135 5.38 3.19 -9.75
C HIS A 135 6.49 3.59 -10.71
N ILE A 136 7.72 3.73 -10.21
CA ILE A 136 8.81 4.29 -11.01
C ILE A 136 9.49 3.24 -11.89
N GLU A 137 9.79 2.05 -11.35
CA GLU A 137 10.60 1.08 -12.08
C GLU A 137 9.79 0.13 -12.96
N TYR A 138 8.55 -0.15 -12.61
CA TYR A 138 7.72 -1.11 -13.34
C TYR A 138 6.61 -0.44 -14.12
N LEU A 139 5.85 0.46 -13.50
CA LEU A 139 4.79 1.22 -14.17
C LEU A 139 5.35 2.38 -15.03
N LYS A 140 6.64 2.73 -14.87
CA LYS A 140 7.35 3.75 -15.66
C LYS A 140 6.71 5.14 -15.58
N GLN A 141 6.14 5.48 -14.45
CA GLN A 141 5.48 6.76 -14.29
C GLN A 141 6.47 7.91 -14.12
N GLU A 142 6.13 9.06 -14.70
CA GLU A 142 6.92 10.26 -14.66
C GLU A 142 6.81 11.00 -13.30
N GLU A 143 5.70 10.79 -12.62
CA GLU A 143 5.48 11.30 -11.26
C GLU A 143 4.48 10.45 -10.47
N VAL A 144 4.59 10.51 -9.14
CA VAL A 144 3.64 9.88 -8.21
C VAL A 144 3.11 10.94 -7.26
N TRP A 145 1.81 11.08 -7.19
CA TRP A 145 1.15 11.98 -6.24
C TRP A 145 0.85 11.26 -4.95
N ILE A 146 1.23 11.89 -3.84
CA ILE A 146 1.24 11.29 -2.51
C ILE A 146 0.63 12.25 -1.50
N VAL A 147 -0.22 11.73 -0.62
CA VAL A 147 -0.74 12.46 0.54
C VAL A 147 -0.28 11.77 1.82
N ALA A 148 0.21 12.55 2.77
CA ALA A 148 0.47 12.04 4.12
C ALA A 148 -0.80 12.23 4.95
N GLU A 149 -1.44 11.15 5.29
CA GLU A 149 -2.67 11.14 6.09
C GLU A 149 -2.39 11.05 7.61
N SER A 150 -1.13 10.84 7.99
CA SER A 150 -0.73 10.75 9.40
C SER A 150 0.60 11.45 9.66
N PRO A 151 0.88 11.89 10.91
CA PRO A 151 2.16 12.48 11.28
C PRO A 151 3.35 11.55 11.01
N ILE A 152 3.18 10.25 11.16
CA ILE A 152 4.22 9.25 10.86
C ILE A 152 4.47 9.19 9.36
N GLY A 153 3.43 9.15 8.54
CA GLY A 153 3.52 9.20 7.09
C GLY A 153 4.25 10.47 6.63
N PHE A 154 3.87 11.64 7.17
CA PHE A 154 4.52 12.89 6.85
C PHE A 154 6.03 12.85 7.12
N ARG A 155 6.45 12.46 8.33
CA ARG A 155 7.87 12.39 8.71
C ARG A 155 8.66 11.40 7.86
N ARG A 156 8.08 10.21 7.60
CA ARG A 156 8.77 9.12 6.91
C ARG A 156 8.90 9.39 5.42
N TRP A 157 7.84 9.87 4.79
CA TRP A 157 7.79 9.91 3.32
C TRP A 157 8.13 11.27 2.77
N MET A 158 7.53 12.33 3.32
CA MET A 158 7.82 13.69 2.84
C MET A 158 9.27 14.08 3.08
N ILE A 159 9.82 13.75 4.26
CA ILE A 159 11.18 14.11 4.63
C ILE A 159 12.21 13.13 4.04
N GLU A 160 12.01 11.82 4.21
CA GLU A 160 12.98 10.82 3.79
C GLU A 160 13.19 10.79 2.26
N TYR A 161 12.13 11.02 1.47
CA TYR A 161 12.19 11.10 0.01
C TYR A 161 12.44 12.52 -0.50
N GLY A 162 12.27 13.55 0.33
CA GLY A 162 12.39 14.94 -0.10
C GLY A 162 11.32 15.33 -1.11
N LEU A 163 10.08 14.90 -0.88
CA LEU A 163 8.98 15.10 -1.82
C LEU A 163 8.71 16.58 -2.07
N GLU A 164 8.33 16.92 -3.29
CA GLU A 164 7.98 18.27 -3.70
C GLU A 164 6.52 18.59 -3.35
N LEU A 165 6.29 19.73 -2.69
CA LEU A 165 4.95 20.23 -2.41
C LEU A 165 4.26 20.61 -3.72
N MET A 166 2.98 20.26 -3.87
CA MET A 166 2.13 20.65 -4.99
C MET A 166 1.06 21.65 -4.52
N PRO A 167 1.35 22.97 -4.54
CA PRO A 167 0.39 23.99 -4.10
C PRO A 167 -0.89 23.97 -4.93
N GLY A 168 -2.03 24.10 -4.26
CA GLY A 168 -3.34 24.14 -4.93
C GLY A 168 -3.91 22.78 -5.32
N THR A 169 -3.18 21.68 -5.07
CA THR A 169 -3.70 20.33 -5.26
C THR A 169 -4.24 19.76 -3.95
N GLN A 170 -5.28 18.97 -4.05
CA GLN A 170 -5.86 18.25 -2.92
C GLN A 170 -6.13 16.81 -3.31
N HIS A 171 -5.83 15.89 -2.41
CA HIS A 171 -6.16 14.49 -2.62
C HIS A 171 -7.68 14.29 -2.60
N GLN A 172 -8.20 13.48 -3.53
CA GLN A 172 -9.63 13.22 -3.70
C GLN A 172 -10.33 12.77 -2.40
N LEU A 173 -9.65 11.98 -1.57
CA LEU A 173 -10.25 11.38 -0.37
C LEU A 173 -10.02 12.16 0.92
N GLY A 174 -9.06 13.07 0.96
CA GLY A 174 -8.63 13.65 2.23
C GLY A 174 -8.62 15.18 2.32
N GLY A 175 -8.69 15.86 1.20
CA GLY A 175 -8.55 17.32 1.16
C GLY A 175 -7.18 17.85 1.61
N ALA A 176 -6.23 16.96 1.94
CA ALA A 176 -4.88 17.35 2.30
C ALA A 176 -4.05 17.66 1.05
N THR A 177 -3.09 18.56 1.19
CA THR A 177 -2.20 18.94 0.09
C THR A 177 -1.40 17.74 -0.40
N SER A 178 -1.29 17.61 -1.73
CA SER A 178 -0.52 16.55 -2.37
C SER A 178 0.96 16.92 -2.47
N TYR A 179 1.78 15.90 -2.47
CA TYR A 179 3.23 15.96 -2.71
C TYR A 179 3.56 15.10 -3.91
N ARG A 180 4.66 15.42 -4.57
CA ARG A 180 5.11 14.75 -5.78
C ARG A 180 6.44 14.03 -5.54
N LEU A 181 6.51 12.76 -5.94
CA LEU A 181 7.74 12.03 -6.14
C LEU A 181 8.03 11.97 -7.64
N THR A 182 9.23 12.37 -8.03
CA THR A 182 9.75 12.21 -9.41
C THR A 182 10.74 11.05 -9.47
N PRO A 183 11.05 10.51 -10.66
CA PRO A 183 12.12 9.51 -10.82
C PRO A 183 13.46 9.98 -10.24
N GLU A 184 13.82 11.25 -10.40
CA GLU A 184 15.04 11.81 -9.83
C GLU A 184 15.10 11.68 -8.31
N LEU A 185 14.05 12.11 -7.60
CA LEU A 185 13.94 11.99 -6.14
C LEU A 185 13.93 10.53 -5.69
N TYR A 186 13.25 9.68 -6.45
CA TYR A 186 13.22 8.25 -6.20
C TYR A 186 14.63 7.63 -6.29
N TYR A 187 15.33 7.80 -7.41
CA TYR A 187 16.66 7.20 -7.60
C TYR A 187 17.71 7.75 -6.63
N LYS A 188 17.61 9.02 -6.25
CA LYS A 188 18.43 9.61 -5.18
C LYS A 188 18.20 8.93 -3.83
N SER A 189 16.97 8.53 -3.53
CA SER A 189 16.57 7.94 -2.25
C SER A 189 16.67 6.42 -2.23
N LYS A 190 16.58 5.77 -3.40
CA LYS A 190 16.55 4.31 -3.58
C LYS A 190 17.65 3.57 -2.82
N PRO A 191 18.95 3.94 -2.90
CA PRO A 191 20.04 3.18 -2.25
C PRO A 191 19.86 3.05 -0.73
N ARG A 192 19.13 3.98 -0.12
CA ARG A 192 18.90 4.03 1.32
C ARG A 192 17.58 3.43 1.74
N LEU A 193 16.54 3.56 0.91
CA LEU A 193 15.15 3.30 1.30
C LEU A 193 14.57 2.02 0.69
N VAL A 194 14.99 1.65 -0.51
CA VAL A 194 14.48 0.46 -1.20
C VAL A 194 15.40 -0.71 -0.88
N VAL A 195 14.87 -1.66 -0.13
CA VAL A 195 15.59 -2.86 0.29
C VAL A 195 14.84 -4.12 -0.14
N GLY A 196 15.52 -5.26 -0.05
CA GLY A 196 14.98 -6.58 -0.33
C GLY A 196 15.67 -7.26 -1.50
N ASP A 197 15.66 -8.58 -1.44
CA ASP A 197 16.36 -9.46 -2.38
C ASP A 197 15.37 -10.14 -3.34
N ARG A 198 15.84 -10.38 -4.55
CA ARG A 198 15.13 -11.17 -5.58
C ARG A 198 16.12 -12.20 -6.19
N PRO A 199 15.67 -13.39 -6.55
CA PRO A 199 14.33 -13.92 -6.34
C PRO A 199 14.02 -14.24 -4.87
N VAL A 200 12.74 -14.35 -4.53
CA VAL A 200 12.30 -14.87 -3.23
C VAL A 200 12.63 -16.36 -3.16
N PRO A 201 13.19 -16.87 -2.05
CA PRO A 201 13.40 -18.29 -1.84
C PRO A 201 12.11 -19.09 -2.07
N PRO A 202 12.19 -20.27 -2.74
CA PRO A 202 11.01 -21.04 -3.15
C PRO A 202 10.08 -21.43 -2.00
N ASP A 203 10.61 -21.78 -0.85
CA ASP A 203 9.85 -22.13 0.36
C ASP A 203 9.06 -20.92 0.90
N LEU A 204 9.69 -19.75 0.95
CA LEU A 204 9.04 -18.52 1.38
C LEU A 204 7.98 -18.06 0.36
N MET A 205 8.27 -18.24 -0.92
CA MET A 205 7.30 -17.90 -1.97
C MET A 205 6.10 -18.83 -1.92
N ALA A 206 6.32 -20.15 -1.79
CA ALA A 206 5.24 -21.12 -1.65
C ALA A 206 4.34 -20.75 -0.46
N ARG A 207 4.95 -20.46 0.70
CA ARG A 207 4.20 -20.05 1.89
C ARG A 207 3.41 -18.75 1.70
N ALA A 208 3.97 -17.80 0.97
CA ALA A 208 3.29 -16.52 0.68
C ALA A 208 2.15 -16.63 -0.34
N MET A 209 2.11 -17.73 -1.11
CA MET A 209 1.03 -18.03 -2.07
C MET A 209 -0.08 -18.91 -1.49
N GLU A 210 0.08 -19.42 -0.28
CA GLU A 210 -1.01 -20.05 0.47
C GLU A 210 -2.02 -19.02 0.96
N ASP A 211 -3.15 -19.50 1.47
CA ASP A 211 -4.16 -18.65 2.08
C ASP A 211 -3.57 -17.77 3.21
N ILE A 212 -3.91 -16.50 3.19
CA ILE A 212 -3.47 -15.56 4.19
C ILE A 212 -4.02 -15.99 5.56
N ILE A 213 -3.13 -16.15 6.53
CA ILE A 213 -3.54 -16.36 7.91
C ILE A 213 -3.99 -15.01 8.48
N VAL A 214 -5.26 -14.94 8.83
CA VAL A 214 -5.84 -13.76 9.49
C VAL A 214 -5.65 -13.92 11.00
N ALA A 215 -4.90 -12.98 11.60
CA ALA A 215 -4.75 -12.95 13.04
C ALA A 215 -6.10 -12.60 13.73
N PRO A 216 -6.33 -13.04 14.98
CA PRO A 216 -7.48 -12.62 15.76
C PRO A 216 -7.56 -11.09 15.90
N GLU A 217 -8.77 -10.53 15.99
CA GLU A 217 -8.99 -9.08 16.02
C GLU A 217 -8.34 -8.43 17.26
N ASP A 218 -8.40 -9.08 18.40
CA ASP A 218 -7.78 -8.65 19.67
C ASP A 218 -6.24 -8.62 19.54
N GLU A 219 -5.64 -9.61 18.90
CA GLU A 219 -4.19 -9.62 18.64
C GLU A 219 -3.76 -8.48 17.70
N ILE A 220 -4.54 -8.19 16.67
CA ILE A 220 -4.29 -7.06 15.76
C ILE A 220 -4.39 -5.74 16.54
N ALA A 221 -5.43 -5.57 17.33
CA ALA A 221 -5.63 -4.38 18.15
C ALA A 221 -4.49 -4.18 19.17
N GLU A 222 -4.02 -5.24 19.80
CA GLU A 222 -2.90 -5.21 20.76
C GLU A 222 -1.59 -4.80 20.04
N LYS A 223 -1.28 -5.41 18.91
CA LYS A 223 -0.06 -5.10 18.11
C LYS A 223 -0.02 -3.63 17.68
N ILE A 224 -1.15 -3.04 17.32
CA ILE A 224 -1.23 -1.65 16.89
C ILE A 224 -1.31 -0.71 18.10
N GLY A 225 -2.11 -1.03 19.10
CA GLY A 225 -2.35 -0.22 20.31
C GLY A 225 -1.24 -0.33 21.33
N GLY A 226 -0.59 -1.49 21.45
CA GLY A 226 0.35 -1.84 22.52
C GLY A 226 1.71 -1.14 22.49
N VAL A 227 2.09 -0.47 21.41
CA VAL A 227 3.30 0.36 21.38
C VAL A 227 2.97 1.72 22.01
N LYS A 228 2.89 1.77 23.36
CA LYS A 228 2.97 3.03 24.12
C LYS A 228 4.23 3.76 23.65
N GLY A 229 4.04 4.99 23.21
CA GLY A 229 5.09 5.79 22.61
C GLY A 229 6.40 5.75 23.39
N ARG A 230 7.49 5.54 22.67
CA ARG A 230 8.81 5.98 23.05
C ARG A 230 9.04 7.38 22.51
#